data_6fc7505a3e10f51910e47ae6b4b10e49
#
_entry.id   6fc7505a3e10f51910e47ae6b4b10e49
#
_cell.length_a   1.000
_cell.length_b   1.000
_cell.length_c   1.000
_cell.angle_alpha   90.00
_cell.angle_beta   90.00
_cell.angle_gamma   90.00
#
_symmetry.space_group_name_H-M   'P 1'
#
loop_
_entity.id
_entity.type
_entity.pdbx_description
1 polymer ?
#
loop_
_entity_poly.entity_id
_entity_poly.type
_entity_poly.pdbx_seq_one_letter_code
_entity_poly.pdbx_strand_id
1 'polypeptide(L)'
;MERKFILSCCSTVDLPYSYMQSRDIPVLFYTYVVDGQEYVDDMGRDPEALPRFYRFLEAGKLPQTSQINVGTYLDFFEAQLEKGDLLHIAFTSGQSGSVHNAVAAAKLLQEKYPDKKLVVIDSLCSSSGYGLLVDYAA
;
A
#
# COMPACT_ATOMS: atom_id res chain seq x y z
N MET A 1 7.13 4.94 22.42
CA MET A 1 8.09 5.92 21.85
C MET A 1 7.42 6.54 20.61
N GLU A 2 7.38 7.85 20.52
CA GLU A 2 6.79 8.52 19.36
C GLU A 2 7.72 8.33 18.15
N ARG A 3 7.16 7.86 17.02
CA ARG A 3 7.94 7.70 15.78
C ARG A 3 8.37 9.07 15.25
N LYS A 4 9.63 9.17 14.83
CA LYS A 4 10.19 10.38 14.22
C LYS A 4 9.98 10.46 12.72
N PHE A 5 9.25 9.51 12.13
CA PHE A 5 8.97 9.39 10.72
C PHE A 5 7.58 8.81 10.50
N ILE A 6 7.03 9.05 9.33
CA ILE A 6 5.76 8.45 8.91
C ILE A 6 6.07 7.07 8.36
N LEU A 7 5.39 6.04 8.91
CA LEU A 7 5.42 4.69 8.37
C LEU A 7 4.21 4.50 7.47
N SER A 8 4.40 4.01 6.26
CA SER A 8 3.31 3.67 5.34
C SER A 8 3.46 2.29 4.71
N CYS A 9 2.38 1.75 4.21
CA CYS A 9 2.33 0.46 3.53
C CYS A 9 1.22 0.42 2.48
N CYS A 10 1.05 -0.73 1.81
CA CYS A 10 -0.07 -0.99 0.92
C CYS A 10 -1.16 -1.84 1.58
N SER A 11 -2.36 -1.85 1.02
CA SER A 11 -3.50 -2.63 1.54
C SER A 11 -3.25 -4.14 1.63
N THR A 12 -2.32 -4.65 0.85
CA THR A 12 -1.91 -6.07 0.81
C THR A 12 -1.20 -6.59 2.07
N VAL A 13 -1.11 -5.78 3.12
CA VAL A 13 -0.75 -6.22 4.48
C VAL A 13 -1.79 -7.13 5.11
N ASP A 14 -3.01 -7.14 4.57
CA ASP A 14 -4.15 -7.97 5.02
C ASP A 14 -4.47 -7.83 6.52
N LEU A 15 -4.29 -6.62 7.05
CA LEU A 15 -4.73 -6.22 8.37
C LEU A 15 -5.99 -5.35 8.27
N PRO A 16 -6.87 -5.32 9.28
CA PRO A 16 -8.04 -4.43 9.26
C PRO A 16 -7.63 -2.96 9.15
N TYR A 17 -8.37 -2.17 8.37
CA TYR A 17 -8.09 -0.74 8.24
C TYR A 17 -8.13 0.00 9.58
N SER A 18 -9.03 -0.40 10.49
CA SER A 18 -9.09 0.14 11.86
C SER A 18 -7.78 -0.03 12.63
N TYR A 19 -7.05 -1.14 12.37
CA TYR A 19 -5.73 -1.35 12.96
C TYR A 19 -4.72 -0.33 12.42
N MET A 20 -4.70 -0.09 11.10
CA MET A 20 -3.83 0.92 10.50
C MET A 20 -4.11 2.32 11.04
N GLN A 21 -5.39 2.68 11.19
CA GLN A 21 -5.80 3.94 11.79
C GLN A 21 -5.34 4.08 13.24
N SER A 22 -5.48 3.03 14.05
CA SER A 22 -5.07 3.05 15.48
C SER A 22 -3.56 3.22 15.67
N ARG A 23 -2.76 2.91 14.65
CA ARG A 23 -1.29 3.01 14.64
C ARG A 23 -0.79 4.20 13.82
N ASP A 24 -1.69 5.03 13.31
CA ASP A 24 -1.37 6.17 12.44
C ASP A 24 -0.46 5.76 11.27
N ILE A 25 -0.89 4.74 10.51
CA ILE A 25 -0.18 4.21 9.35
C ILE A 25 -0.98 4.54 8.09
N PRO A 26 -0.56 5.50 7.26
CA PRO A 26 -1.14 5.74 5.94
C PRO A 26 -1.02 4.52 5.04
N VAL A 27 -2.11 4.20 4.34
CA VAL A 27 -2.20 3.03 3.46
C VAL A 27 -2.44 3.45 2.02
N LEU A 28 -1.65 2.90 1.11
CA LEU A 28 -1.89 2.97 -0.33
C LEU A 28 -2.69 1.73 -0.77
N PHE A 29 -3.90 1.97 -1.27
CA PHE A 29 -4.83 0.89 -1.61
C PHE A 29 -4.57 0.34 -2.99
N TYR A 30 -4.50 -0.99 -3.10
CA TYR A 30 -4.57 -1.69 -4.38
C TYR A 30 -6.00 -1.69 -4.91
N THR A 31 -6.12 -1.85 -6.22
CA THR A 31 -7.41 -2.03 -6.89
C THR A 31 -7.43 -3.34 -7.67
N TYR A 32 -8.63 -3.83 -7.95
CA TYR A 32 -8.86 -4.96 -8.83
C TYR A 32 -10.04 -4.68 -9.77
N VAL A 33 -10.04 -5.31 -10.93
CA VAL A 33 -11.06 -5.12 -11.96
C VAL A 33 -11.82 -6.42 -12.17
N VAL A 34 -13.16 -6.32 -12.21
CA VAL A 34 -14.06 -7.41 -12.59
C VAL A 34 -15.00 -6.88 -13.66
N ASP A 35 -15.05 -7.54 -14.81
CA ASP A 35 -15.91 -7.16 -15.94
C ASP A 35 -15.77 -5.68 -16.37
N GLY A 36 -14.55 -5.15 -16.30
CA GLY A 36 -14.26 -3.77 -16.66
C GLY A 36 -14.58 -2.73 -15.59
N GLN A 37 -15.11 -3.14 -14.43
CA GLN A 37 -15.35 -2.25 -13.28
C GLN A 37 -14.23 -2.39 -12.25
N GLU A 38 -13.71 -1.24 -11.80
CA GLU A 38 -12.68 -1.18 -10.77
C GLU A 38 -13.27 -1.17 -9.36
N TYR A 39 -12.63 -1.89 -8.47
CA TYR A 39 -12.93 -1.98 -7.04
C TYR A 39 -11.66 -1.77 -6.23
N VAL A 40 -11.80 -1.15 -5.07
CA VAL A 40 -10.68 -0.91 -4.13
C VAL A 40 -10.59 -2.07 -3.14
N ASP A 41 -9.37 -2.52 -2.85
CA ASP A 41 -9.09 -3.34 -1.66
C ASP A 41 -9.12 -2.42 -0.43
N ASP A 42 -10.29 -2.28 0.16
CA ASP A 42 -10.56 -1.28 1.20
C ASP A 42 -10.23 -1.74 2.63
N MET A 43 -9.64 -2.93 2.76
CA MET A 43 -9.25 -3.52 4.05
C MET A 43 -10.41 -3.67 5.06
N GLY A 44 -11.61 -3.93 4.54
CA GLY A 44 -12.81 -4.20 5.34
C GLY A 44 -13.52 -2.95 5.88
N ARG A 45 -13.31 -1.79 5.28
CA ARG A 45 -14.10 -0.57 5.61
C ARG A 45 -15.56 -0.71 5.17
N ASP A 46 -15.79 -1.29 3.99
CA ASP A 46 -17.12 -1.68 3.52
C ASP A 46 -17.37 -3.16 3.89
N PRO A 47 -18.32 -3.45 4.79
CA PRO A 47 -18.63 -4.84 5.17
C PRO A 47 -19.10 -5.71 4.00
N GLU A 48 -19.59 -5.11 2.91
CA GLU A 48 -20.01 -5.82 1.70
C GLU A 48 -18.88 -6.07 0.70
N ALA A 49 -17.71 -5.46 0.86
CA ALA A 49 -16.61 -5.58 -0.10
C ALA A 49 -16.15 -7.04 -0.25
N LEU A 50 -15.88 -7.72 0.84
CA LEU A 50 -15.41 -9.11 0.84
C LEU A 50 -16.51 -10.09 0.40
N PRO A 51 -17.75 -10.05 0.91
CA PRO A 51 -18.85 -10.86 0.37
C PRO A 51 -19.08 -10.64 -1.12
N ARG A 52 -19.00 -9.39 -1.60
CA ARG A 52 -19.12 -9.07 -3.03
C ARG A 52 -18.00 -9.71 -3.85
N PHE A 53 -16.77 -9.67 -3.38
CA PHE A 53 -15.63 -10.29 -4.04
C PHE A 53 -15.82 -11.80 -4.19
N TYR A 54 -16.24 -12.50 -3.13
CA TYR A 54 -16.50 -13.94 -3.19
C TYR A 54 -17.66 -14.29 -4.12
N ARG A 55 -18.72 -13.48 -4.17
CA ARG A 55 -19.80 -13.67 -5.16
C ARG A 55 -19.30 -13.61 -6.60
N PHE A 56 -18.32 -12.76 -6.91
CA PHE A 56 -17.68 -12.75 -8.22
C PHE A 56 -16.98 -14.07 -8.53
N LEU A 57 -16.21 -14.60 -7.58
CA LEU A 57 -15.53 -15.88 -7.75
C LEU A 57 -16.52 -17.05 -7.92
N GLU A 58 -17.58 -17.10 -7.11
CA GLU A 58 -18.65 -18.10 -7.22
C GLU A 58 -19.37 -18.04 -8.58
N ALA A 59 -19.51 -16.85 -9.14
CA ALA A 59 -20.06 -16.64 -10.49
C ALA A 59 -19.05 -16.96 -11.62
N GLY A 60 -17.85 -17.48 -11.29
CA GLY A 60 -16.81 -17.80 -12.27
C GLY A 60 -16.07 -16.60 -12.85
N LYS A 61 -16.21 -15.43 -12.26
CA LYS A 61 -15.48 -14.23 -12.69
C LYS A 61 -14.07 -14.24 -12.12
N LEU A 62 -13.12 -13.77 -12.91
CA LEU A 62 -11.70 -13.69 -12.53
C LEU A 62 -11.31 -12.23 -12.29
N PRO A 63 -11.16 -11.79 -11.03
CA PRO A 63 -10.61 -10.48 -10.72
C PRO A 63 -9.19 -10.34 -11.26
N GLN A 64 -8.89 -9.18 -11.82
CA GLN A 64 -7.56 -8.84 -12.32
C GLN A 64 -7.00 -7.68 -11.51
N THR A 65 -5.76 -7.82 -11.03
CA THR A 65 -5.05 -6.74 -10.34
C THR A 65 -4.05 -6.07 -11.28
N SER A 66 -3.76 -4.81 -11.03
CA SER A 66 -2.69 -4.08 -11.70
C SER A 66 -1.65 -3.61 -10.69
N GLN A 67 -0.44 -3.38 -11.17
CA GLN A 67 0.59 -2.73 -10.38
C GLN A 67 0.20 -1.29 -10.07
N ILE A 68 0.53 -0.81 -8.88
CA ILE A 68 0.47 0.61 -8.58
C ILE A 68 1.53 1.31 -9.43
N ASN A 69 1.11 2.32 -10.19
CA ASN A 69 2.00 3.04 -11.08
C ASN A 69 2.81 4.13 -10.36
N VAL A 70 3.83 4.67 -11.03
CA VAL A 70 4.72 5.71 -10.48
C VAL A 70 3.94 6.97 -10.09
N GLY A 71 2.97 7.41 -10.92
CA GLY A 71 2.16 8.61 -10.64
C GLY A 71 1.38 8.48 -9.34
N THR A 72 0.74 7.34 -9.11
CA THR A 72 0.01 7.05 -7.87
C THR A 72 0.93 7.06 -6.65
N TYR A 73 2.14 6.52 -6.77
CA TYR A 73 3.15 6.60 -5.70
C TYR A 73 3.63 8.03 -5.47
N LEU A 74 3.83 8.82 -6.52
CA LEU A 74 4.24 10.22 -6.39
C LEU A 74 3.23 11.00 -5.55
N ASP A 75 1.95 10.93 -5.92
CA ASP A 75 0.88 11.64 -5.20
C ASP A 75 0.79 11.20 -3.74
N PHE A 76 0.84 9.89 -3.50
CA PHE A 76 0.76 9.34 -2.15
C PHE A 76 1.98 9.74 -1.29
N PHE A 77 3.19 9.57 -1.80
CA PHE A 77 4.41 9.87 -1.06
C PHE A 77 4.56 11.36 -0.80
N GLU A 78 4.26 12.21 -1.78
CA GLU A 78 4.34 13.65 -1.63
C GLU A 78 3.44 14.15 -0.51
N ALA A 79 2.19 13.68 -0.45
CA ALA A 79 1.26 14.03 0.62
C ALA A 79 1.74 13.60 2.02
N GLN A 80 2.60 12.59 2.13
CA GLN A 80 3.20 12.19 3.40
C GLN A 80 4.48 12.99 3.69
N LEU A 81 5.31 13.25 2.68
CA LEU A 81 6.55 14.03 2.84
C LEU A 81 6.30 15.46 3.30
N GLU A 82 5.16 16.05 2.95
CA GLU A 82 4.76 17.36 3.48
C GLU A 82 4.67 17.36 5.01
N LYS A 83 4.35 16.22 5.61
CA LYS A 83 4.20 16.05 7.07
C LYS A 83 5.48 15.63 7.77
N GLY A 84 6.42 14.97 7.08
CA GLY A 84 7.67 14.49 7.68
C GLY A 84 8.44 13.52 6.79
N ASP A 85 9.51 12.95 7.33
CA ASP A 85 10.25 11.87 6.70
C ASP A 85 9.36 10.63 6.53
N LEU A 86 9.54 9.87 5.46
CA LEU A 86 8.68 8.74 5.11
C LEU A 86 9.48 7.44 4.97
N LEU A 87 9.02 6.41 5.68
CA LEU A 87 9.39 5.02 5.45
C LEU A 87 8.19 4.29 4.85
N HIS A 88 8.32 3.80 3.63
CA HIS A 88 7.33 2.95 2.98
C HIS A 88 7.81 1.50 2.93
N ILE A 89 7.10 0.61 3.57
CA ILE A 89 7.31 -0.84 3.42
C ILE A 89 6.40 -1.31 2.31
N ALA A 90 6.98 -1.80 1.21
CA ALA A 90 6.28 -2.17 -0.01
C ALA A 90 5.94 -3.67 -0.04
N PHE A 91 4.89 -4.02 -0.76
CA PHE A 91 4.56 -5.39 -1.12
C PHE A 91 5.68 -6.03 -1.93
N THR A 92 5.90 -7.32 -1.72
CA THR A 92 7.06 -8.05 -2.27
C THR A 92 7.27 -7.92 -3.78
N SER A 93 8.51 -7.71 -4.19
CA SER A 93 8.94 -7.78 -5.60
C SER A 93 8.74 -9.16 -6.22
N GLY A 94 8.64 -10.21 -5.41
CA GLY A 94 8.42 -11.57 -5.87
C GLY A 94 7.01 -11.82 -6.46
N GLN A 95 6.06 -10.93 -6.20
CA GLN A 95 4.67 -11.05 -6.70
C GLN A 95 4.18 -9.84 -7.48
N SER A 96 4.81 -8.67 -7.33
CA SER A 96 4.38 -7.44 -7.98
C SER A 96 5.56 -6.54 -8.33
N GLY A 97 5.52 -5.94 -9.50
CA GLY A 97 6.45 -4.88 -9.89
C GLY A 97 6.20 -3.52 -9.22
N SER A 98 5.16 -3.38 -8.40
CA SER A 98 4.80 -2.10 -7.74
C SER A 98 5.94 -1.51 -6.93
N VAL A 99 6.77 -2.32 -6.27
CA VAL A 99 7.92 -1.84 -5.51
C VAL A 99 8.94 -1.09 -6.37
N HIS A 100 9.13 -1.50 -7.62
CA HIS A 100 10.03 -0.79 -8.55
C HIS A 100 9.48 0.59 -8.90
N ASN A 101 8.16 0.70 -9.05
CA ASN A 101 7.46 1.97 -9.26
C ASN A 101 7.56 2.87 -8.01
N ALA A 102 7.45 2.28 -6.81
CA ALA A 102 7.66 3.00 -5.55
C ALA A 102 9.08 3.56 -5.44
N VAL A 103 10.10 2.76 -5.78
CA VAL A 103 11.51 3.19 -5.78
C VAL A 103 11.74 4.30 -6.81
N ALA A 104 11.14 4.19 -8.01
CA ALA A 104 11.25 5.23 -9.03
C ALA A 104 10.61 6.55 -8.56
N ALA A 105 9.42 6.50 -7.98
CA ALA A 105 8.75 7.66 -7.39
C ALA A 105 9.58 8.28 -6.26
N ALA A 106 10.15 7.45 -5.39
CA ALA A 106 10.99 7.91 -4.28
C ALA A 106 12.23 8.68 -4.78
N LYS A 107 12.88 8.22 -5.84
CA LYS A 107 14.03 8.92 -6.44
C LYS A 107 13.64 10.30 -6.96
N LEU A 108 12.53 10.40 -7.68
CA LEU A 108 12.03 11.69 -8.21
C LEU A 108 11.69 12.66 -7.07
N LEU A 109 11.04 12.19 -6.01
CA LEU A 109 10.69 13.03 -4.87
C LEU A 109 11.91 13.43 -4.03
N GLN A 110 12.92 12.58 -3.93
CA GLN A 110 14.16 12.91 -3.22
C GLN A 110 14.91 14.06 -3.89
N GLU A 111 14.84 14.18 -5.22
CA GLU A 111 15.38 15.33 -5.96
C GLU A 111 14.59 16.61 -5.68
N LYS A 112 13.26 16.48 -5.57
CA LYS A 112 12.35 17.62 -5.28
C LYS A 112 12.42 18.06 -3.81
N TYR A 113 12.63 17.14 -2.88
CA TYR A 113 12.65 17.36 -1.43
C TYR A 113 13.99 16.90 -0.82
N PRO A 114 15.13 17.59 -1.10
CA PRO A 114 16.46 17.14 -0.67
C PRO A 114 16.63 17.11 0.86
N ASP A 115 15.86 17.90 1.60
CA ASP A 115 15.92 17.98 3.07
C ASP A 115 15.04 16.93 3.77
N LYS A 116 14.27 16.15 3.02
CA LYS A 116 13.42 15.07 3.53
C LYS A 116 14.03 13.70 3.24
N LYS A 117 13.73 12.72 4.08
CA LYS A 117 14.13 11.33 3.85
C LYS A 117 12.93 10.54 3.39
N LEU A 118 13.07 9.86 2.25
CA LEU A 118 12.10 8.91 1.73
C LEU A 118 12.80 7.56 1.49
N VAL A 119 12.41 6.56 2.25
CA VAL A 119 12.97 5.21 2.16
C VAL A 119 11.88 4.24 1.76
N VAL A 120 12.13 3.44 0.73
CA VAL A 120 11.27 2.33 0.30
C VAL A 120 11.98 1.02 0.60
N ILE A 121 11.31 0.14 1.34
CA ILE A 121 11.81 -1.20 1.67
C ILE A 121 10.93 -2.23 0.95
N ASP A 122 11.54 -3.13 0.17
CA ASP A 122 10.88 -4.34 -0.31
C ASP A 122 10.71 -5.30 0.87
N SER A 123 9.47 -5.61 1.24
CA SER A 123 9.20 -6.49 2.37
C SER A 123 9.66 -7.93 2.15
N LEU A 124 9.80 -8.36 0.90
CA LEU A 124 9.99 -9.76 0.50
C LEU A 124 8.92 -10.71 1.06
N CYS A 125 7.82 -10.14 1.49
CA CYS A 125 6.68 -10.80 2.14
C CYS A 125 5.35 -10.40 1.51
N SER A 126 4.33 -11.21 1.75
CA SER A 126 2.93 -10.93 1.41
C SER A 126 2.02 -11.25 2.60
N SER A 127 0.79 -10.71 2.56
CA SER A 127 -0.26 -10.98 3.55
C SER A 127 0.24 -10.86 5.01
N SER A 128 0.02 -11.87 5.82
CA SER A 128 0.38 -11.87 7.26
C SER A 128 1.87 -11.62 7.53
N GLY A 129 2.78 -12.14 6.71
CA GLY A 129 4.21 -11.87 6.84
C GLY A 129 4.55 -10.39 6.60
N TYR A 130 3.92 -9.79 5.60
CA TYR A 130 4.05 -8.36 5.31
C TYR A 130 3.41 -7.53 6.44
N GLY A 131 2.21 -7.89 6.89
CA GLY A 131 1.54 -7.22 8.00
C GLY A 131 2.35 -7.27 9.29
N LEU A 132 2.97 -8.40 9.61
CA LEU A 132 3.84 -8.54 10.78
C LEU A 132 5.07 -7.63 10.71
N LEU A 133 5.69 -7.51 9.52
CA LEU A 133 6.83 -6.62 9.33
C LEU A 133 6.43 -5.15 9.53
N VAL A 134 5.27 -4.74 9.02
CA VAL A 134 4.74 -3.40 9.23
C VAL A 134 4.41 -3.14 10.69
N ASP A 135 3.85 -4.13 11.39
CA ASP A 135 3.57 -4.05 12.83
C ASP A 135 4.85 -3.86 13.66
N TYR A 136 5.91 -4.60 13.35
CA TYR A 136 7.20 -4.43 14.03
C TYR A 136 7.83 -3.06 13.79
N ALA A 137 7.61 -2.46 12.62
CA ALA A 137 8.14 -1.14 12.31
C ALA A 137 7.33 0.00 12.96
N ALA A 138 6.09 -0.29 13.37
CA ALA A 138 5.17 0.66 13.99
C ALA A 138 5.43 0.83 15.48
#